data_5ae0657cb84017d642338bb2db473a55
#
_entry.id   5ae0657cb84017d642338bb2db473a55
#
_cell.length_a   1.000
_cell.length_b   1.000
_cell.length_c   1.000
_cell.angle_alpha   90.00
_cell.angle_beta   90.00
_cell.angle_gamma   90.00
#
_symmetry.space_group_name_H-M   'P 1'
#
loop_
_entity.id
_entity.type
_entity.pdbx_description
1 polymer ?
#
loop_
_entity_poly.entity_id
_entity_poly.type
_entity_poly.pdbx_seq_one_letter_code
_entity_poly.pdbx_strand_id
1 'polypeptide(L)'
;MQDKMVSYSSILGVVVANKRKELGIEQSVLAEKMGLSQASYSRLESGKSTFSVDQMFECAKALGIAPDELFHSVVNTVNNLKESEQVSVQAQPRGNATKAKSEGGSNVGTFIAGAALGALIIGLAGKSK
;
A
#
# COMPACT_ATOMS: atom_id res chain seq x y z
N MET A 1 -1.18 -22.85 -1.98
CA MET A 1 -0.91 -22.04 -2.74
C MET A 1 -1.27 -20.73 -2.60
N GLN A 2 -0.61 -19.86 -2.49
CA GLN A 2 -0.92 -18.66 -2.35
C GLN A 2 -0.75 -18.03 -3.56
N ASP A 3 -1.68 -17.61 -4.14
CA ASP A 3 -1.60 -16.92 -5.33
C ASP A 3 -1.81 -15.46 -5.17
N LYS A 4 -1.93 -14.97 -3.96
CA LYS A 4 -2.16 -13.57 -3.74
C LYS A 4 -0.86 -12.81 -3.71
N MET A 5 -0.82 -11.70 -4.40
CA MET A 5 0.36 -10.86 -4.42
C MET A 5 0.01 -9.49 -3.88
N VAL A 6 0.98 -8.84 -3.26
CA VAL A 6 0.78 -7.53 -2.67
C VAL A 6 1.96 -6.67 -3.08
N SER A 7 1.69 -5.47 -3.54
CA SER A 7 2.78 -4.58 -3.93
C SER A 7 3.21 -3.76 -2.73
N TYR A 8 4.45 -3.32 -2.75
CA TYR A 8 4.95 -2.45 -1.68
C TYR A 8 4.14 -1.16 -1.61
N SER A 9 3.74 -0.63 -2.75
CA SER A 9 2.97 0.60 -2.77
C SER A 9 1.58 0.41 -2.15
N SER A 10 0.96 -0.75 -2.37
CA SER A 10 -0.33 -1.02 -1.75
C SER A 10 -0.21 -1.09 -0.23
N ILE A 11 0.90 -1.67 0.25
CA ILE A 11 1.13 -1.74 1.68
C ILE A 11 1.29 -0.33 2.24
N LEU A 12 2.04 0.50 1.53
CA LEU A 12 2.19 1.88 1.97
C LEU A 12 0.82 2.56 2.02
N GLY A 13 -0.02 2.30 1.06
CA GLY A 13 -1.36 2.87 1.06
C GLY A 13 -2.15 2.51 2.31
N VAL A 14 -2.07 1.24 2.72
CA VAL A 14 -2.77 0.82 3.92
C VAL A 14 -2.17 1.47 5.16
N VAL A 15 -0.85 1.52 5.22
CA VAL A 15 -0.18 2.14 6.37
C VAL A 15 -0.55 3.60 6.48
N VAL A 16 -0.56 4.30 5.35
CA VAL A 16 -0.91 5.71 5.34
C VAL A 16 -2.37 5.89 5.77
N ALA A 17 -3.26 5.05 5.26
CA ALA A 17 -4.67 5.16 5.62
C ALA A 17 -4.86 4.96 7.11
N ASN A 18 -4.15 4.00 7.69
CA ASN A 18 -4.28 3.75 9.12
C ASN A 18 -3.75 4.92 9.93
N LYS A 19 -2.61 5.47 9.54
CA LYS A 19 -2.06 6.62 10.26
C LYS A 19 -2.96 7.82 10.12
N ARG A 20 -3.52 8.01 8.94
CA ARG A 20 -4.44 9.13 8.70
C ARG A 20 -5.65 9.01 9.63
N LYS A 21 -6.20 7.80 9.71
CA LYS A 21 -7.38 7.60 10.54
C LYS A 21 -7.06 7.76 12.02
N GLU A 22 -5.91 7.29 12.44
CA GLU A 22 -5.48 7.47 13.81
C GLU A 22 -5.39 8.94 14.17
N LEU A 23 -4.96 9.76 13.22
CA LEU A 23 -4.81 11.18 13.46
C LEU A 23 -6.08 11.96 13.22
N GLY A 24 -7.13 11.31 12.76
CA GLY A 24 -8.40 11.98 12.52
C GLY A 24 -8.40 12.87 11.31
N ILE A 25 -7.56 12.57 10.33
CA ILE A 25 -7.46 13.40 9.13
C ILE A 25 -8.27 12.78 8.02
N GLU A 26 -9.11 13.59 7.36
CA GLU A 26 -9.89 13.06 6.27
C GLU A 26 -9.09 12.98 5.00
N GLN A 27 -9.53 12.12 4.09
CA GLN A 27 -8.83 11.96 2.82
C GLN A 27 -8.69 13.27 2.08
N SER A 28 -9.74 14.08 2.06
CA SER A 28 -9.69 15.32 1.31
C SER A 28 -8.65 16.27 1.89
N VAL A 29 -8.50 16.26 3.20
CA VAL A 29 -7.55 17.14 3.84
C VAL A 29 -6.13 16.71 3.53
N LEU A 30 -5.87 15.40 3.62
CA LEU A 30 -4.53 14.92 3.33
C LEU A 30 -4.19 15.12 1.86
N ALA A 31 -5.15 14.87 0.99
CA ALA A 31 -4.93 15.10 -0.44
C ALA A 31 -4.55 16.54 -0.70
N GLU A 32 -5.25 17.45 -0.07
CA GLU A 32 -4.95 18.87 -0.28
C GLU A 32 -3.54 19.20 0.18
N LYS A 33 -3.14 18.66 1.31
CA LYS A 33 -1.80 18.93 1.80
C LYS A 33 -0.73 18.38 0.88
N MET A 34 -1.05 17.35 0.13
CA MET A 34 -0.12 16.76 -0.80
C MET A 34 -0.23 17.36 -2.20
N GLY A 35 -1.14 18.32 -2.39
CA GLY A 35 -1.33 18.91 -3.71
C GLY A 35 -2.03 18.01 -4.68
N LEU A 36 -2.85 17.10 -4.20
CA LEU A 36 -3.53 16.14 -5.05
C LEU A 36 -5.03 16.32 -4.95
N SER A 37 -5.75 15.89 -5.99
CA SER A 37 -7.19 15.79 -5.87
C SER A 37 -7.50 14.62 -4.94
N GLN A 38 -8.68 14.65 -4.35
CA GLN A 38 -9.07 13.54 -3.48
C GLN A 38 -9.11 12.23 -4.25
N ALA A 39 -9.57 12.27 -5.51
CA ALA A 39 -9.62 11.05 -6.30
C ALA A 39 -8.23 10.47 -6.53
N SER A 40 -7.26 11.33 -6.83
CA SER A 40 -5.89 10.85 -7.03
C SER A 40 -5.32 10.27 -5.76
N TYR A 41 -5.53 10.95 -4.64
CA TYR A 41 -5.02 10.46 -3.38
C TYR A 41 -5.70 9.14 -3.01
N SER A 42 -7.01 9.05 -3.25
CA SER A 42 -7.74 7.84 -2.92
C SER A 42 -7.19 6.63 -3.67
N ARG A 43 -6.75 6.83 -4.91
CA ARG A 43 -6.17 5.73 -5.66
C ARG A 43 -4.85 5.29 -5.07
N LEU A 44 -4.08 6.21 -4.50
CA LEU A 44 -2.84 5.82 -3.83
C LEU A 44 -3.15 4.98 -2.59
N GLU A 45 -4.11 5.42 -1.80
CA GLU A 45 -4.46 4.68 -0.59
C GLU A 45 -4.99 3.29 -0.89
N SER A 46 -5.75 3.17 -1.97
CA SER A 46 -6.37 1.90 -2.29
C SER A 46 -5.48 0.99 -3.11
N GLY A 47 -4.31 1.46 -3.50
CA GLY A 47 -3.40 0.62 -4.26
C GLY A 47 -3.63 0.65 -5.76
N LYS A 48 -4.53 1.50 -6.23
CA LYS A 48 -4.77 1.58 -7.66
C LYS A 48 -3.75 2.44 -8.38
N SER A 49 -3.02 3.25 -7.64
CA SER A 49 -1.92 4.02 -8.19
C SER A 49 -0.70 3.76 -7.33
N THR A 50 0.47 3.93 -7.90
CA THR A 50 1.71 3.67 -7.21
C THR A 50 2.28 4.94 -6.63
N PHE A 51 2.69 4.90 -5.38
CA PHE A 51 3.36 6.05 -4.76
C PHE A 51 4.73 6.25 -5.40
N SER A 52 5.04 7.49 -5.72
CA SER A 52 6.40 7.82 -6.11
C SER A 52 7.19 8.08 -4.83
N VAL A 53 8.50 8.14 -4.94
CA VAL A 53 9.33 8.47 -3.79
C VAL A 53 8.97 9.86 -3.28
N ASP A 54 8.76 10.80 -4.18
CA ASP A 54 8.38 12.13 -3.78
C ASP A 54 7.08 12.12 -3.01
N GLN A 55 6.12 11.33 -3.48
CA GLN A 55 4.83 11.26 -2.80
C GLN A 55 4.95 10.63 -1.42
N MET A 56 5.87 9.68 -1.25
CA MET A 56 6.10 9.12 0.06
C MET A 56 6.56 10.17 1.05
N PHE A 57 7.51 11.00 0.63
CA PHE A 57 8.00 12.05 1.50
C PHE A 57 6.94 13.12 1.75
N GLU A 58 6.18 13.45 0.72
CA GLU A 58 5.13 14.43 0.91
C GLU A 58 4.03 13.92 1.81
N CYS A 59 3.76 12.64 1.74
CA CYS A 59 2.75 12.04 2.58
C CYS A 59 3.16 12.08 4.04
N ALA A 60 4.41 11.76 4.33
CA ALA A 60 4.91 11.80 5.69
C ALA A 60 4.83 13.23 6.23
N LYS A 61 5.20 14.19 5.41
CA LYS A 61 5.15 15.57 5.82
C LYS A 61 3.71 15.98 6.10
N ALA A 62 2.79 15.59 5.24
CA ALA A 62 1.38 15.95 5.42
C ALA A 62 0.80 15.31 6.67
N LEU A 63 1.26 14.11 7.01
CA LEU A 63 0.79 13.44 8.21
C LEU A 63 1.48 13.97 9.46
N GLY A 64 2.57 14.71 9.30
CA GLY A 64 3.28 15.23 10.44
C GLY A 64 4.17 14.22 11.13
N ILE A 65 4.62 13.20 10.40
CA ILE A 65 5.51 12.21 10.98
C ILE A 65 6.81 12.18 10.18
N ALA A 66 7.83 11.63 10.77
CA ALA A 66 9.11 11.55 10.10
C ALA A 66 9.05 10.53 8.97
N PRO A 67 9.70 10.78 7.83
CA PRO A 67 9.65 9.81 6.73
C PRO A 67 10.18 8.44 7.12
N ASP A 68 11.24 8.39 7.95
CA ASP A 68 11.77 7.11 8.35
C ASP A 68 10.79 6.38 9.27
N GLU A 69 9.98 7.10 10.03
CA GLU A 69 8.97 6.47 10.86
C GLU A 69 7.91 5.83 9.97
N LEU A 70 7.51 6.54 8.92
CA LEU A 70 6.53 5.99 7.99
C LEU A 70 7.10 4.76 7.30
N PHE A 71 8.35 4.86 6.84
CA PHE A 71 8.95 3.74 6.13
C PHE A 71 9.14 2.55 7.05
N HIS A 72 9.47 2.79 8.31
CA HIS A 72 9.63 1.71 9.27
C HIS A 72 8.32 0.94 9.43
N SER A 73 7.20 1.65 9.48
CA SER A 73 5.91 0.99 9.58
C SER A 73 5.63 0.13 8.35
N VAL A 74 6.03 0.63 7.18
CA VAL A 74 5.85 -0.15 5.96
C VAL A 74 6.71 -1.41 6.01
N VAL A 75 7.97 -1.28 6.43
CA VAL A 75 8.86 -2.42 6.48
C VAL A 75 8.34 -3.48 7.46
N ASN A 76 7.86 -3.03 8.62
CA ASN A 76 7.31 -3.97 9.58
C ASN A 76 6.12 -4.72 8.98
N THR A 77 5.25 -4.01 8.28
CA THR A 77 4.09 -4.65 7.69
C THR A 77 4.51 -5.64 6.60
N VAL A 78 5.51 -5.27 5.81
CA VAL A 78 6.02 -6.18 4.78
C VAL A 78 6.54 -7.46 5.41
N ASN A 79 7.31 -7.31 6.50
CA ASN A 79 7.87 -8.49 7.14
C ASN A 79 6.78 -9.39 7.71
N ASN A 80 5.75 -8.80 8.29
CA ASN A 80 4.67 -9.60 8.83
C ASN A 80 3.94 -10.36 7.73
N LEU A 81 3.74 -9.72 6.59
CA LEU A 81 3.07 -10.39 5.49
C LEU A 81 3.91 -11.53 4.94
N LYS A 82 5.22 -11.32 4.84
CA LYS A 82 6.09 -12.35 4.33
C LYS A 82 6.11 -13.57 5.25
N GLU A 83 6.05 -13.32 6.54
CA GLU A 83 6.07 -14.42 7.48
C GLU A 83 4.79 -15.23 7.44
N SER A 84 3.70 -14.63 6.98
CA SER A 84 2.46 -15.35 6.96
C SER A 84 2.43 -16.42 5.88
N GLU A 85 3.27 -16.24 4.86
CA GLU A 85 3.32 -17.20 3.75
C GLU A 85 2.03 -17.30 2.99
N GLN A 86 1.11 -16.39 3.21
CA GLN A 86 -0.14 -16.41 2.48
C GLN A 86 -0.10 -15.49 1.27
N VAL A 87 0.83 -14.57 1.23
CA VAL A 87 0.92 -13.66 0.11
C VAL A 87 2.37 -13.48 -0.25
N SER A 88 2.59 -13.04 -1.46
CA SER A 88 3.90 -12.72 -1.95
C SER A 88 4.00 -11.21 -2.09
N VAL A 89 5.01 -10.60 -1.51
CA VAL A 89 5.17 -9.16 -1.56
C VAL A 89 6.22 -8.84 -2.61
N GLN A 90 5.85 -8.01 -3.56
CA GLN A 90 6.77 -7.69 -4.64
C GLN A 90 6.36 -6.39 -5.29
N ALA A 91 7.25 -5.85 -6.10
CA ALA A 91 6.96 -4.62 -6.80
C ALA A 91 5.88 -4.87 -7.83
N GLN A 92 5.03 -3.86 -8.00
CA GLN A 92 3.97 -3.99 -8.96
C GLN A 92 4.52 -3.80 -10.37
N PRO A 93 4.08 -4.61 -11.33
CA PRO A 93 4.58 -4.45 -12.69
C PRO A 93 4.23 -3.09 -13.25
N ARG A 94 5.12 -2.56 -14.08
CA ARG A 94 4.83 -1.31 -14.69
C ARG A 94 3.87 -1.49 -15.82
N GLY A 95 3.26 -0.41 -16.22
CA GLY A 95 2.26 -0.49 -17.25
C GLY A 95 2.74 -1.11 -18.53
N ASN A 96 3.97 -0.83 -18.90
CA ASN A 96 4.45 -1.41 -20.13
C ASN A 96 4.57 -2.90 -20.11
N ALA A 97 4.81 -3.43 -18.98
CA ALA A 97 5.00 -4.86 -18.88
C ALA A 97 3.70 -5.58 -19.12
N THR A 98 2.62 -4.89 -19.05
CA THR A 98 1.39 -5.60 -19.17
C THR A 98 1.19 -6.24 -20.49
N LYS A 99 1.71 -5.61 -21.55
CA LYS A 99 1.44 -6.24 -22.74
C LYS A 99 2.23 -7.45 -22.86
N ALA A 100 3.34 -7.48 -22.36
CA ALA A 100 4.15 -8.62 -22.52
C ALA A 100 3.49 -9.83 -21.92
N LYS A 101 2.83 -9.65 -20.84
CA LYS A 101 2.35 -10.74 -20.23
C LYS A 101 1.04 -11.12 -20.59
N SER A 102 0.56 -10.60 -21.54
CA SER A 102 -0.79 -10.97 -21.81
C SER A 102 -0.94 -12.45 -21.98
N GLU A 103 0.03 -13.10 -22.55
CA GLU A 103 -0.21 -14.48 -22.70
C GLU A 103 0.26 -15.22 -21.55
N GLY A 104 1.20 -14.80 -20.87
CA GLY A 104 1.66 -15.57 -19.76
C GLY A 104 0.91 -15.28 -18.51
N GLY A 105 -0.05 -14.41 -18.58
CA GLY A 105 -0.66 -13.98 -17.35
C GLY A 105 -1.44 -15.02 -16.60
N SER A 106 -1.66 -16.09 -17.23
CA SER A 106 -2.52 -17.05 -16.57
C SER A 106 -2.00 -17.52 -15.25
N ASN A 107 -0.69 -17.60 -15.10
CA ASN A 107 -0.27 -18.08 -13.85
C ASN A 107 0.19 -17.01 -12.97
N VAL A 108 -0.05 -15.79 -13.25
CA VAL A 108 0.36 -14.75 -12.35
C VAL A 108 -0.67 -14.63 -11.26
N GLY A 109 -0.27 -14.53 -10.06
CA GLY A 109 -1.19 -14.35 -8.97
C GLY A 109 -1.90 -13.02 -9.04
N THR A 110 -2.88 -12.85 -8.22
CA THR A 110 -3.67 -11.64 -8.21
C THR A 110 -3.13 -10.67 -7.18
N PHE A 111 -2.94 -9.43 -7.58
CA PHE A 111 -2.53 -8.40 -6.64
C PHE A 111 -3.76 -7.96 -5.86
N ILE A 112 -3.67 -7.95 -4.55
CA ILE A 112 -4.76 -7.47 -3.73
C ILE A 112 -4.39 -6.13 -3.15
N ALA A 113 -5.39 -5.34 -2.86
CA ALA A 113 -5.16 -4.01 -2.36
C ALA A 113 -6.44 -3.52 -1.68
N GLY A 114 -6.41 -2.32 -1.16
CA GLY A 114 -7.60 -1.72 -0.60
C GLY A 114 -8.10 -2.44 0.62
N ALA A 115 -9.40 -2.61 0.69
CA ALA A 115 -10.02 -3.19 1.86
C ALA A 115 -9.55 -4.61 2.11
N ALA A 116 -9.35 -5.39 1.05
CA ALA A 116 -8.91 -6.76 1.22
C ALA A 116 -7.53 -6.82 1.86
N LEU A 117 -6.62 -5.96 1.41
CA LEU A 117 -5.29 -5.94 1.98
C LEU A 117 -5.35 -5.40 3.41
N GLY A 118 -6.16 -4.39 3.66
CA GLY A 118 -6.28 -3.85 4.99
C GLY A 118 -6.76 -4.89 5.98
N ALA A 119 -7.74 -5.67 5.58
CA ALA A 119 -8.25 -6.71 6.46
C ALA A 119 -7.19 -7.76 6.74
N LEU A 120 -6.41 -8.11 5.75
CA LEU A 120 -5.36 -9.09 5.94
C LEU A 120 -4.31 -8.58 6.92
N ILE A 121 -3.92 -7.33 6.77
CA ILE A 121 -2.91 -6.77 7.63
C ILE A 121 -3.41 -6.68 9.07
N ILE A 122 -4.65 -6.28 9.25
CA ILE A 122 -5.21 -6.20 10.58
C ILE A 122 -5.29 -7.58 11.21
N GLY A 123 -5.65 -8.57 10.44
CA GLY A 123 -5.72 -9.92 10.95
C GLY A 123 -4.37 -10.43 11.42
N LEU A 124 -3.32 -10.12 10.67
CA LEU A 124 -1.99 -10.56 11.06
C LEU A 124 -1.52 -9.82 12.31
N ALA A 125 -1.83 -8.53 12.40
CA ALA A 125 -1.43 -7.78 13.57
C ALA A 125 -2.13 -8.33 14.81
N GLY A 126 -3.38 -8.69 14.68
CA GLY A 126 -4.07 -9.27 15.80
C GLY A 126 -3.52 -10.59 16.22
N LYS A 127 -3.05 -11.37 15.23
CA LYS A 127 -2.51 -12.64 15.59
C LYS A 127 -1.18 -12.56 16.22
N SER A 128 -0.42 -11.56 15.96
CA SER A 128 0.90 -11.51 16.50
C SER A 128 0.89 -11.23 17.98
N LYS A 129 -0.26 -10.94 18.55
CA LYS A 129 -0.24 -10.77 19.96
C LYS A 129 -0.24 -12.08 20.64
#